data_a5f068b5adfd87b79573488c0f2e474a
#
_entry.id   a5f068b5adfd87b79573488c0f2e474a
#
_cell.length_a   1.000
_cell.length_b   1.000
_cell.length_c   1.000
_cell.angle_alpha   90.00
_cell.angle_beta   90.00
_cell.angle_gamma   90.00
#
_symmetry.space_group_name_H-M   'P 1'
#
loop_
_entity.id
_entity.type
_entity.pdbx_description
1 polymer ?
#
loop_
_entity_poly.entity_id
_entity_poly.type
_entity_poly.pdbx_seq_one_letter_code
_entity_poly.pdbx_strand_id
1 'polypeptide(L)'
;LGQSGCGKTTLLRLTGGLETADSGEIRWESAHKTAFVFQEPRLMPWLTVWENVVFGLSKKETDPGKIEAVGLSGLEKAYPSQLSGGMKQRTAIARALAYEPDFIMMDEPFAALDYFTREQMQKELLRVQQERSASILFVTHSIDEALILGSQIAVIEKGMVKALYEVKAPQEERNLLEDEMITLKRDIINNLHFI
;
A
#
# COMPACT_ATOMS: atom_id res chain seq x y z
N LEU A 1 -1.55 -5.51 10.28
CA LEU A 1 -0.29 -5.96 10.90
C LEU A 1 -0.36 -7.43 11.28
N GLY A 2 0.80 -8.13 11.35
CA GLY A 2 0.93 -9.49 11.86
C GLY A 2 2.19 -10.17 11.35
N GLN A 3 2.54 -11.31 11.97
CA GLN A 3 3.71 -12.10 11.56
C GLN A 3 3.56 -12.70 10.15
N SER A 4 4.67 -13.12 9.55
CA SER A 4 4.64 -13.84 8.26
C SER A 4 3.78 -15.11 8.38
N GLY A 5 2.95 -15.36 7.37
CA GLY A 5 2.08 -16.54 7.34
C GLY A 5 0.80 -16.45 8.19
N CYS A 6 0.50 -15.34 8.87
CA CYS A 6 -0.73 -15.22 9.68
C CYS A 6 -2.02 -14.99 8.89
N GLY A 7 -1.98 -14.91 7.55
CA GLY A 7 -3.16 -14.76 6.68
C GLY A 7 -3.41 -13.36 6.11
N LYS A 8 -2.54 -12.36 6.32
CA LYS A 8 -2.72 -10.98 5.82
C LYS A 8 -2.91 -10.87 4.32
N THR A 9 -2.00 -11.48 3.54
CA THR A 9 -2.06 -11.49 2.07
C THR A 9 -3.32 -12.20 1.58
N THR A 10 -3.73 -13.30 2.23
CA THR A 10 -4.96 -14.01 1.91
C THR A 10 -6.18 -13.12 2.13
N LEU A 11 -6.25 -12.43 3.30
CA LEU A 11 -7.33 -11.47 3.58
C LEU A 11 -7.39 -10.37 2.51
N LEU A 12 -6.23 -9.81 2.14
CA LEU A 12 -6.13 -8.77 1.12
C LEU A 12 -6.63 -9.27 -0.25
N ARG A 13 -6.27 -10.50 -0.65
CA ARG A 13 -6.70 -11.11 -1.91
C ARG A 13 -8.18 -11.43 -1.92
N LEU A 14 -8.72 -11.92 -0.82
CA LEU A 14 -10.17 -12.14 -0.64
C LEU A 14 -10.91 -10.81 -0.79
N THR A 15 -10.47 -9.75 -0.11
CA THR A 15 -11.06 -8.41 -0.22
C THR A 15 -11.01 -7.89 -1.66
N GLY A 16 -9.92 -8.15 -2.39
CA GLY A 16 -9.75 -7.75 -3.78
C GLY A 16 -10.45 -8.64 -4.81
N GLY A 17 -11.17 -9.68 -4.37
CA GLY A 17 -11.84 -10.64 -5.28
C GLY A 17 -10.86 -11.50 -6.10
N LEU A 18 -9.59 -11.58 -5.68
CA LEU A 18 -8.58 -12.42 -6.33
C LEU A 18 -8.65 -13.88 -5.84
N GLU A 19 -9.29 -14.10 -4.72
CA GLU A 19 -9.59 -15.41 -4.15
C GLU A 19 -11.05 -15.42 -3.67
N THR A 20 -11.65 -16.61 -3.57
CA THR A 20 -13.03 -16.80 -3.11
C THR A 20 -13.02 -17.29 -1.66
N ALA A 21 -13.86 -16.69 -0.82
CA ALA A 21 -14.01 -17.13 0.56
C ALA A 21 -14.78 -18.46 0.63
N ASP A 22 -14.34 -19.37 1.50
CA ASP A 22 -15.04 -20.65 1.76
C ASP A 22 -16.38 -20.41 2.47
N SER A 23 -16.47 -19.33 3.26
CA SER A 23 -17.67 -18.93 3.99
C SER A 23 -17.64 -17.46 4.34
N GLY A 24 -18.80 -16.89 4.68
CA GLY A 24 -18.94 -15.47 4.96
C GLY A 24 -19.14 -14.64 3.70
N GLU A 25 -19.09 -13.31 3.85
CA GLU A 25 -19.31 -12.38 2.74
C GLU A 25 -18.47 -11.12 2.91
N ILE A 26 -18.11 -10.50 1.80
CA ILE A 26 -17.50 -9.19 1.73
C ILE A 26 -18.51 -8.25 1.10
N ARG A 27 -18.90 -7.22 1.84
CA ARG A 27 -19.89 -6.23 1.39
C ARG A 27 -19.19 -4.95 1.02
N TRP A 28 -19.54 -4.42 -0.13
CA TRP A 28 -19.16 -3.10 -0.60
C TRP A 28 -20.38 -2.19 -0.63
N GLU A 29 -20.27 -0.99 -0.10
CA GLU A 29 -21.41 -0.06 -0.03
C GLU A 29 -21.78 0.50 -1.41
N SER A 30 -20.83 0.57 -2.34
CA SER A 30 -21.04 1.09 -3.69
C SER A 30 -20.11 0.41 -4.71
N ALA A 31 -20.42 0.58 -6.00
CA ALA A 31 -19.51 0.25 -7.08
C ALA A 31 -18.25 1.15 -6.98
N HIS A 32 -17.07 0.57 -7.11
CA HIS A 32 -15.80 1.26 -6.90
C HIS A 32 -14.74 0.73 -7.86
N LYS A 33 -13.81 1.61 -8.22
CA LYS A 33 -12.58 1.23 -8.93
C LYS A 33 -11.57 0.74 -7.91
N THR A 34 -11.05 -0.45 -8.09
CA THR A 34 -10.02 -1.01 -7.21
C THR A 34 -8.69 -1.10 -7.92
N ALA A 35 -7.60 -0.82 -7.21
CA ALA A 35 -6.25 -1.13 -7.65
C ALA A 35 -5.52 -2.01 -6.64
N PHE A 36 -4.59 -2.83 -7.14
CA PHE A 36 -3.81 -3.74 -6.31
C PHE A 36 -2.31 -3.54 -6.55
N VAL A 37 -1.55 -3.33 -5.47
CA VAL A 37 -0.09 -3.33 -5.47
C VAL A 37 0.38 -4.60 -4.77
N PHE A 38 0.97 -5.50 -5.54
CA PHE A 38 1.50 -6.77 -5.03
C PHE A 38 2.87 -6.58 -4.37
N GLN A 39 3.23 -7.47 -3.47
CA GLN A 39 4.56 -7.54 -2.87
C GLN A 39 5.66 -7.68 -3.95
N GLU A 40 5.43 -8.55 -4.95
CA GLU A 40 6.21 -8.54 -6.18
C GLU A 40 5.59 -7.54 -7.17
N PRO A 41 6.36 -6.63 -7.79
CA PRO A 41 5.84 -5.54 -8.62
C PRO A 41 4.97 -5.95 -9.81
N ARG A 42 5.11 -7.19 -10.31
CA ARG A 42 4.35 -7.77 -11.44
C ARG A 42 4.25 -6.83 -12.64
N LEU A 43 5.39 -6.25 -13.02
CA LEU A 43 5.48 -5.43 -14.22
C LEU A 43 5.48 -6.33 -15.47
N MET A 44 4.90 -5.83 -16.56
CA MET A 44 5.01 -6.45 -17.87
C MET A 44 6.43 -6.27 -18.38
N PRO A 45 7.24 -7.34 -18.53
CA PRO A 45 8.68 -7.21 -18.82
C PRO A 45 8.98 -6.66 -20.22
N TRP A 46 8.02 -6.73 -21.13
CA TRP A 46 8.09 -6.23 -22.51
C TRP A 46 7.59 -4.79 -22.69
N LEU A 47 7.10 -4.16 -21.61
CA LEU A 47 6.66 -2.77 -21.60
C LEU A 47 7.69 -1.91 -20.85
N THR A 48 7.83 -0.66 -21.30
CA THR A 48 8.62 0.36 -20.60
C THR A 48 7.98 0.77 -19.28
N VAL A 49 8.67 1.57 -18.46
CA VAL A 49 8.11 2.17 -17.23
C VAL A 49 6.83 2.92 -17.55
N TRP A 50 6.87 3.81 -18.55
CA TRP A 50 5.68 4.57 -18.96
C TRP A 50 4.53 3.67 -19.37
N GLU A 51 4.78 2.73 -20.26
CA GLU A 51 3.75 1.80 -20.75
C GLU A 51 3.17 0.92 -19.62
N ASN A 52 3.99 0.55 -18.63
CA ASN A 52 3.50 -0.14 -17.43
C ASN A 52 2.58 0.75 -16.59
N VAL A 53 2.95 2.03 -16.39
CA VAL A 53 2.15 2.98 -15.59
C VAL A 53 0.80 3.26 -16.25
N VAL A 54 0.77 3.46 -17.56
CA VAL A 54 -0.47 3.79 -18.30
C VAL A 54 -1.23 2.56 -18.80
N PHE A 55 -0.80 1.37 -18.41
CA PHE A 55 -1.41 0.12 -18.87
C PHE A 55 -2.89 0.04 -18.48
N GLY A 56 -3.74 -0.10 -19.48
CA GLY A 56 -5.20 -0.15 -19.30
C GLY A 56 -5.89 1.22 -19.25
N LEU A 57 -5.13 2.32 -19.30
CA LEU A 57 -5.69 3.67 -19.34
C LEU A 57 -5.99 4.12 -20.77
N SER A 58 -6.98 5.00 -20.93
CA SER A 58 -7.19 5.73 -22.20
C SER A 58 -6.13 6.81 -22.36
N LYS A 59 -5.86 7.24 -23.62
CA LYS A 59 -4.91 8.33 -23.90
C LYS A 59 -5.24 9.66 -23.19
N LYS A 60 -6.49 9.87 -22.81
CA LYS A 60 -6.95 11.08 -22.11
C LYS A 60 -6.66 11.05 -20.61
N GLU A 61 -6.43 9.86 -20.05
CA GLU A 61 -6.18 9.64 -18.63
C GLU A 61 -4.69 9.53 -18.29
N THR A 62 -3.82 9.71 -19.30
CA THR A 62 -2.37 9.61 -19.12
C THR A 62 -1.80 10.93 -18.63
N ASP A 63 -1.22 10.93 -17.41
CA ASP A 63 -0.55 12.07 -16.79
C ASP A 63 0.93 11.75 -16.53
N PRO A 64 1.88 12.44 -17.21
CA PRO A 64 3.31 12.25 -16.98
C PRO A 64 3.74 12.52 -15.53
N GLY A 65 3.04 13.38 -14.81
CA GLY A 65 3.33 13.68 -13.40
C GLY A 65 3.27 12.45 -12.47
N LYS A 66 2.59 11.38 -12.89
CA LYS A 66 2.54 10.13 -12.12
C LYS A 66 3.91 9.44 -12.00
N ILE A 67 4.80 9.60 -12.98
CA ILE A 67 6.17 9.07 -12.95
C ILE A 67 7.06 9.96 -12.08
N GLU A 68 6.91 11.27 -12.19
CA GLU A 68 7.62 12.24 -11.36
C GLU A 68 7.29 12.06 -9.87
N ALA A 69 6.02 11.91 -9.54
CA ALA A 69 5.54 11.72 -8.16
C ALA A 69 6.20 10.54 -7.44
N VAL A 70 6.56 9.49 -8.17
CA VAL A 70 7.28 8.32 -7.61
C VAL A 70 8.80 8.38 -7.81
N GLY A 71 9.35 9.53 -8.24
CA GLY A 71 10.79 9.75 -8.40
C GLY A 71 11.42 8.89 -9.51
N LEU A 72 10.73 8.70 -10.63
CA LEU A 72 11.20 7.92 -11.79
C LEU A 72 11.37 8.77 -13.06
N SER A 73 11.46 10.10 -12.92
CA SER A 73 11.75 11.01 -14.04
C SER A 73 13.01 10.62 -14.77
N GLY A 74 12.96 10.60 -16.10
CA GLY A 74 14.07 10.19 -16.96
C GLY A 74 14.18 8.67 -17.18
N LEU A 75 13.30 7.87 -16.56
CA LEU A 75 13.28 6.41 -16.72
C LEU A 75 12.06 5.92 -17.50
N GLU A 76 11.29 6.82 -18.12
CA GLU A 76 10.04 6.52 -18.80
C GLU A 76 10.19 5.45 -19.88
N LYS A 77 11.34 5.44 -20.57
CA LYS A 77 11.68 4.51 -21.66
C LYS A 77 12.43 3.27 -21.19
N ALA A 78 12.78 3.17 -19.91
CA ALA A 78 13.50 2.02 -19.36
C ALA A 78 12.57 0.80 -19.27
N TYR A 79 13.11 -0.38 -19.48
CA TYR A 79 12.40 -1.65 -19.29
C TYR A 79 12.59 -2.19 -17.87
N PRO A 80 11.69 -3.04 -17.35
CA PRO A 80 11.82 -3.62 -16.02
C PRO A 80 13.15 -4.33 -15.75
N SER A 81 13.78 -4.91 -16.77
CA SER A 81 15.11 -5.55 -16.66
C SER A 81 16.23 -4.57 -16.31
N GLN A 82 16.05 -3.28 -16.55
CA GLN A 82 17.01 -2.20 -16.30
C GLN A 82 16.80 -1.53 -14.93
N LEU A 83 15.76 -1.93 -14.18
CA LEU A 83 15.34 -1.30 -12.94
C LEU A 83 15.83 -2.10 -11.72
N SER A 84 16.18 -1.39 -10.65
CA SER A 84 16.34 -1.98 -9.31
C SER A 84 14.99 -2.48 -8.77
N GLY A 85 15.01 -3.31 -7.72
CA GLY A 85 13.81 -3.79 -7.04
C GLY A 85 12.91 -2.64 -6.56
N GLY A 86 13.51 -1.63 -5.93
CA GLY A 86 12.78 -0.44 -5.48
C GLY A 86 12.18 0.38 -6.63
N MET A 87 12.88 0.53 -7.76
CA MET A 87 12.34 1.20 -8.96
C MET A 87 11.16 0.45 -9.55
N LYS A 88 11.23 -0.88 -9.59
CA LYS A 88 10.09 -1.73 -10.02
C LYS A 88 8.88 -1.53 -9.11
N GLN A 89 9.11 -1.50 -7.80
CA GLN A 89 8.02 -1.28 -6.84
C GLN A 89 7.39 0.09 -6.99
N ARG A 90 8.18 1.15 -7.16
CA ARG A 90 7.69 2.50 -7.45
C ARG A 90 6.88 2.56 -8.76
N THR A 91 7.32 1.85 -9.80
CA THR A 91 6.55 1.73 -11.05
C THR A 91 5.20 1.05 -10.83
N ALA A 92 5.14 0.00 -10.00
CA ALA A 92 3.88 -0.68 -9.67
C ALA A 92 2.93 0.21 -8.86
N ILE A 93 3.47 1.01 -7.92
CA ILE A 93 2.69 2.01 -7.17
C ILE A 93 2.16 3.08 -8.14
N ALA A 94 3.02 3.65 -9.00
CA ALA A 94 2.61 4.64 -10.00
C ALA A 94 1.49 4.12 -10.92
N ARG A 95 1.57 2.85 -11.37
CA ARG A 95 0.52 2.20 -12.16
C ARG A 95 -0.81 2.14 -11.39
N ALA A 96 -0.78 1.77 -10.12
CA ALA A 96 -1.98 1.72 -9.30
C ALA A 96 -2.60 3.11 -9.12
N LEU A 97 -1.78 4.13 -8.84
CA LEU A 97 -2.24 5.51 -8.65
C LEU A 97 -2.70 6.16 -9.96
N ALA A 98 -2.10 5.81 -11.10
CA ALA A 98 -2.50 6.33 -12.41
C ALA A 98 -3.92 5.89 -12.81
N TYR A 99 -4.36 4.73 -12.33
CA TYR A 99 -5.73 4.23 -12.54
C TYR A 99 -6.80 5.05 -11.80
N GLU A 100 -6.41 5.93 -10.89
CA GLU A 100 -7.29 6.78 -10.08
C GLU A 100 -8.39 5.96 -9.37
N PRO A 101 -7.98 4.99 -8.55
CA PRO A 101 -8.91 4.10 -7.88
C PRO A 101 -9.60 4.77 -6.69
N ASP A 102 -10.81 4.30 -6.36
CA ASP A 102 -11.52 4.65 -5.12
C ASP A 102 -11.00 3.84 -3.93
N PHE A 103 -10.46 2.64 -4.21
CA PHE A 103 -9.93 1.74 -3.20
C PHE A 103 -8.61 1.10 -3.66
N ILE A 104 -7.57 1.23 -2.84
CA ILE A 104 -6.24 0.71 -3.13
C ILE A 104 -5.89 -0.38 -2.12
N MET A 105 -5.53 -1.55 -2.61
CA MET A 105 -5.01 -2.65 -1.81
C MET A 105 -3.52 -2.82 -2.04
N MET A 106 -2.75 -2.88 -0.97
CA MET A 106 -1.29 -2.96 -1.04
C MET A 106 -0.74 -4.07 -0.14
N ASP A 107 0.04 -4.97 -0.72
CA ASP A 107 0.72 -6.05 -0.01
C ASP A 107 2.21 -5.71 0.14
N GLU A 108 2.62 -5.33 1.35
CA GLU A 108 3.99 -4.91 1.71
C GLU A 108 4.62 -3.91 0.72
N PRO A 109 3.95 -2.78 0.40
CA PRO A 109 4.31 -1.93 -0.73
C PRO A 109 5.68 -1.27 -0.62
N PHE A 110 6.24 -1.18 0.58
CA PHE A 110 7.50 -0.47 0.85
C PHE A 110 8.67 -1.39 1.22
N ALA A 111 8.48 -2.72 1.22
CA ALA A 111 9.50 -3.67 1.68
C ALA A 111 10.80 -3.62 0.89
N ALA A 112 10.75 -3.32 -0.42
CA ALA A 112 11.91 -3.24 -1.30
C ALA A 112 12.55 -1.84 -1.37
N LEU A 113 12.06 -0.85 -0.59
CA LEU A 113 12.51 0.54 -0.65
C LEU A 113 13.52 0.85 0.46
N ASP A 114 14.53 1.65 0.12
CA ASP A 114 15.40 2.28 1.10
C ASP A 114 14.63 3.32 1.94
N TYR A 115 15.24 3.78 3.03
CA TYR A 115 14.60 4.66 4.01
C TYR A 115 14.03 5.95 3.38
N PHE A 116 14.84 6.69 2.61
CA PHE A 116 14.43 7.97 2.05
C PHE A 116 13.34 7.83 0.97
N THR A 117 13.51 6.84 0.11
CA THR A 117 12.51 6.51 -0.92
C THR A 117 11.18 6.06 -0.31
N ARG A 118 11.25 5.28 0.78
CA ARG A 118 10.06 4.86 1.54
C ARG A 118 9.30 6.05 2.10
N GLU A 119 10.00 6.97 2.78
CA GLU A 119 9.39 8.18 3.33
C GLU A 119 8.71 9.03 2.23
N GLN A 120 9.37 9.19 1.09
CA GLN A 120 8.80 9.90 -0.06
C GLN A 120 7.52 9.23 -0.57
N MET A 121 7.52 7.90 -0.71
CA MET A 121 6.36 7.15 -1.18
C MET A 121 5.20 7.17 -0.18
N GLN A 122 5.48 7.17 1.12
CA GLN A 122 4.47 7.32 2.16
C GLN A 122 3.80 8.69 2.08
N LYS A 123 4.57 9.77 1.92
CA LYS A 123 4.05 11.14 1.72
C LYS A 123 3.17 11.22 0.46
N GLU A 124 3.63 10.64 -0.65
CA GLU A 124 2.84 10.64 -1.89
C GLU A 124 1.52 9.86 -1.74
N LEU A 125 1.54 8.73 -1.02
CA LEU A 125 0.34 7.95 -0.75
C LEU A 125 -0.67 8.74 0.09
N LEU A 126 -0.21 9.43 1.13
CA LEU A 126 -1.05 10.32 1.96
C LEU A 126 -1.63 11.48 1.14
N ARG A 127 -0.82 12.10 0.27
CA ARG A 127 -1.28 13.16 -0.62
C ARG A 127 -2.42 12.68 -1.54
N VAL A 128 -2.25 11.52 -2.18
CA VAL A 128 -3.29 10.95 -3.05
C VAL A 128 -4.56 10.61 -2.27
N GLN A 129 -4.41 10.06 -1.06
CA GLN A 129 -5.54 9.75 -0.20
C GLN A 129 -6.36 11.02 0.13
N GLN A 130 -5.70 12.12 0.47
CA GLN A 130 -6.35 13.40 0.80
C GLN A 130 -7.02 14.05 -0.41
N GLU A 131 -6.29 14.14 -1.53
CA GLU A 131 -6.80 14.79 -2.74
C GLU A 131 -7.99 14.07 -3.37
N ARG A 132 -8.07 12.74 -3.23
CA ARG A 132 -9.07 11.92 -3.91
C ARG A 132 -10.04 11.21 -3.00
N SER A 133 -9.88 11.32 -1.69
CA SER A 133 -10.67 10.56 -0.70
C SER A 133 -10.64 9.05 -0.94
N ALA A 134 -9.56 8.53 -1.52
CA ALA A 134 -9.39 7.11 -1.76
C ALA A 134 -9.19 6.35 -0.45
N SER A 135 -9.86 5.21 -0.32
CA SER A 135 -9.62 4.29 0.80
C SER A 135 -8.42 3.40 0.51
N ILE A 136 -7.58 3.19 1.51
CA ILE A 136 -6.36 2.38 1.36
C ILE A 136 -6.36 1.26 2.40
N LEU A 137 -6.28 0.03 1.94
CA LEU A 137 -6.03 -1.15 2.77
C LEU A 137 -4.62 -1.66 2.45
N PHE A 138 -3.70 -1.56 3.40
CA PHE A 138 -2.37 -2.10 3.17
C PHE A 138 -1.94 -3.08 4.25
N VAL A 139 -1.18 -4.07 3.82
CA VAL A 139 -0.56 -5.07 4.66
C VAL A 139 0.89 -4.71 4.84
N THR A 140 1.35 -4.70 6.08
CA THR A 140 2.77 -4.51 6.43
C THR A 140 3.13 -5.31 7.67
N HIS A 141 4.40 -5.60 7.84
CA HIS A 141 4.98 -6.10 9.09
C HIS A 141 5.64 -4.98 9.90
N SER A 142 5.73 -3.77 9.36
CA SER A 142 6.29 -2.59 10.02
C SER A 142 5.23 -1.86 10.84
N ILE A 143 5.43 -1.81 12.15
CA ILE A 143 4.54 -1.07 13.07
C ILE A 143 4.62 0.43 12.76
N ASP A 144 5.80 0.94 12.44
CA ASP A 144 6.00 2.35 12.14
C ASP A 144 5.24 2.78 10.89
N GLU A 145 5.24 1.96 9.82
CA GLU A 145 4.42 2.21 8.63
C GLU A 145 2.93 2.24 8.97
N ALA A 146 2.46 1.28 9.77
CA ALA A 146 1.07 1.24 10.18
C ALA A 146 0.65 2.44 11.02
N LEU A 147 1.52 2.91 11.92
CA LEU A 147 1.29 4.10 12.74
C LEU A 147 1.29 5.40 11.92
N ILE A 148 2.19 5.52 10.94
CA ILE A 148 2.28 6.72 10.09
C ILE A 148 1.07 6.81 9.16
N LEU A 149 0.69 5.70 8.51
CA LEU A 149 -0.26 5.71 7.40
C LEU A 149 -1.69 5.31 7.80
N GLY A 150 -1.85 4.40 8.77
CA GLY A 150 -3.15 3.82 9.07
C GLY A 150 -4.00 4.71 9.98
N SER A 151 -5.26 4.95 9.67
CA SER A 151 -6.25 5.49 10.62
C SER A 151 -6.76 4.39 11.56
N GLN A 152 -6.80 3.16 11.08
CA GLN A 152 -7.11 1.97 11.86
C GLN A 152 -6.04 0.90 11.62
N ILE A 153 -5.65 0.19 12.68
CA ILE A 153 -4.64 -0.87 12.62
C ILE A 153 -5.23 -2.16 13.17
N ALA A 154 -5.42 -3.15 12.29
CA ALA A 154 -5.79 -4.50 12.69
C ALA A 154 -4.56 -5.38 12.87
N VAL A 155 -4.43 -6.02 14.03
CA VAL A 155 -3.42 -7.04 14.29
C VAL A 155 -4.01 -8.41 13.96
N ILE A 156 -3.40 -9.12 13.03
CA ILE A 156 -3.83 -10.44 12.57
C ILE A 156 -2.91 -11.52 13.17
N GLU A 157 -3.51 -12.52 13.78
CA GLU A 157 -2.84 -13.69 14.29
C GLU A 157 -3.62 -14.95 13.95
N LYS A 158 -2.96 -15.93 13.33
CA LYS A 158 -3.56 -17.25 12.96
C LYS A 158 -4.89 -17.11 12.21
N GLY A 159 -4.97 -16.18 11.28
CA GLY A 159 -6.15 -15.95 10.45
C GLY A 159 -7.29 -15.16 11.12
N MET A 160 -7.09 -14.66 12.33
CA MET A 160 -8.10 -13.91 13.07
C MET A 160 -7.62 -12.50 13.40
N VAL A 161 -8.56 -11.54 13.51
CA VAL A 161 -8.26 -10.21 14.06
C VAL A 161 -8.14 -10.35 15.57
N LYS A 162 -6.93 -10.17 16.08
CA LYS A 162 -6.60 -10.24 17.51
C LYS A 162 -6.87 -8.94 18.24
N ALA A 163 -6.55 -7.82 17.60
CA ALA A 163 -6.78 -6.49 18.15
C ALA A 163 -7.02 -5.49 17.03
N LEU A 164 -7.78 -4.43 17.37
CA LEU A 164 -8.03 -3.30 16.49
C LEU A 164 -7.67 -2.02 17.24
N TYR A 165 -6.88 -1.17 16.62
CA TYR A 165 -6.45 0.11 17.16
C TYR A 165 -6.89 1.24 16.26
N GLU A 166 -7.28 2.35 16.86
CA GLU A 166 -7.53 3.62 16.18
C GLU A 166 -6.36 4.56 16.41
N VAL A 167 -5.84 5.17 15.35
CA VAL A 167 -4.79 6.19 15.44
C VAL A 167 -5.45 7.55 15.34
N LYS A 168 -5.64 8.21 16.48
CA LYS A 168 -6.41 9.47 16.59
C LYS A 168 -5.67 10.68 16.05
N ALA A 169 -4.33 10.71 16.16
CA ALA A 169 -3.54 11.81 15.66
C ALA A 169 -3.73 12.00 14.14
N PRO A 170 -3.93 13.24 13.65
CA PRO A 170 -3.99 13.51 12.22
C PRO A 170 -2.73 13.01 11.51
N GLN A 171 -2.88 12.40 10.33
CA GLN A 171 -1.75 11.75 9.63
C GLN A 171 -0.57 12.70 9.38
N GLU A 172 -0.84 13.98 9.11
CA GLU A 172 0.16 15.01 8.83
C GLU A 172 0.97 15.41 10.06
N GLU A 173 0.42 15.25 11.26
CA GLU A 173 1.00 15.66 12.53
C GLU A 173 1.68 14.51 13.27
N ARG A 174 1.66 13.29 12.71
CA ARG A 174 2.17 12.11 13.41
C ARG A 174 3.68 12.12 13.56
N ASN A 175 4.09 12.16 14.81
CA ASN A 175 5.48 12.01 15.20
C ASN A 175 5.63 10.76 16.09
N LEU A 176 6.35 9.76 15.58
CA LEU A 176 6.55 8.47 16.28
C LEU A 176 7.31 8.62 17.61
N LEU A 177 7.88 9.79 17.90
CA LEU A 177 8.60 10.09 19.14
C LEU A 177 7.69 10.71 20.21
N GLU A 178 6.43 10.99 19.92
CA GLU A 178 5.47 11.50 20.89
C GLU A 178 4.94 10.40 21.81
N ASP A 179 4.66 10.74 23.05
CA ASP A 179 4.27 9.78 24.09
C ASP A 179 3.04 8.95 23.71
N GLU A 180 2.05 9.54 23.03
CA GLU A 180 0.86 8.84 22.55
C GLU A 180 1.24 7.76 21.54
N MET A 181 2.07 8.10 20.56
CA MET A 181 2.52 7.17 19.51
C MET A 181 3.43 6.07 20.08
N ILE A 182 4.30 6.42 21.04
CA ILE A 182 5.15 5.46 21.74
C ILE A 182 4.30 4.47 22.55
N THR A 183 3.28 4.95 23.23
CA THR A 183 2.37 4.11 24.01
C THR A 183 1.59 3.16 23.10
N LEU A 184 1.01 3.66 22.01
CA LEU A 184 0.30 2.86 21.01
C LEU A 184 1.22 1.81 20.38
N LYS A 185 2.45 2.20 20.02
CA LYS A 185 3.47 1.29 19.50
C LYS A 185 3.76 0.15 20.46
N ARG A 186 3.93 0.46 21.76
CA ARG A 186 4.17 -0.53 22.80
C ARG A 186 3.01 -1.51 22.94
N ASP A 187 1.78 -1.03 22.93
CA ASP A 187 0.59 -1.87 23.00
C ASP A 187 0.46 -2.82 21.80
N ILE A 188 0.76 -2.33 20.61
CA ILE A 188 0.79 -3.14 19.39
C ILE A 188 1.87 -4.23 19.51
N ILE A 189 3.09 -3.88 19.96
CA ILE A 189 4.19 -4.83 20.17
C ILE A 189 3.78 -5.92 21.15
N ASN A 190 3.18 -5.56 22.27
CA ASN A 190 2.71 -6.53 23.28
C ASN A 190 1.69 -7.51 22.69
N ASN A 191 0.81 -7.06 21.79
CA ASN A 191 -0.16 -7.93 21.12
C ASN A 191 0.43 -8.77 19.98
N LEU A 192 1.60 -8.40 19.43
CA LEU A 192 2.31 -9.18 18.43
C LEU A 192 3.20 -10.29 19.02
N HIS A 193 3.62 -10.15 20.28
CA HIS A 193 4.62 -11.02 20.93
C HIS A 193 4.06 -12.03 21.93
N PHE A 194 2.75 -12.13 22.10
CA PHE A 194 2.21 -13.21 22.94
C PHE A 194 2.29 -14.55 22.19
N ILE A 195 3.38 -15.25 22.44
CA ILE A 195 3.53 -16.70 22.19
C ILE A 195 3.01 -17.44 23.40
#